data_3f0f05ae30fd9e448752e7de676d411e
#
_entry.id   3f0f05ae30fd9e448752e7de676d411e
#
_cell.length_a   1.000
_cell.length_b   1.000
_cell.length_c   1.000
_cell.angle_alpha   90.00
_cell.angle_beta   90.00
_cell.angle_gamma   90.00
#
_symmetry.space_group_name_H-M   'P 1'
#
loop_
_entity.id
_entity.type
_entity.pdbx_description
1 polymer ?
#
loop_
_entity_poly.entity_id
_entity_poly.type
_entity_poly.pdbx_seq_one_letter_code
_entity_poly.pdbx_strand_id
1 'polypeptide(L)'
;MCAPLELVIIQLGTNDFQAPFGIRAWAAASGVGKLVEIVRHAPLEPGMPQPRILIVAPPEIVQPKGTNEKKFEGAVERSNGFAAALAEMAVAKSVHFFDLNPITSRSDIDGIHLDANQHDVIGKAAALVVHGLIVRSKNISDSMLHAK
;
A
#
# COMPACT_ATOMS: atom_id res chain seq x y z
N MET A 1 -16.65 -16.10 -6.68
CA MET A 1 -15.72 -15.20 -7.40
C MET A 1 -16.07 -13.77 -6.98
N CYS A 2 -15.10 -12.95 -6.51
CA CYS A 2 -15.37 -11.59 -6.01
C CYS A 2 -15.08 -10.56 -7.12
N ALA A 3 -15.84 -10.62 -8.21
CA ALA A 3 -15.70 -9.69 -9.32
C ALA A 3 -17.09 -9.10 -9.70
N PRO A 4 -17.15 -7.86 -10.19
CA PRO A 4 -16.04 -6.92 -10.41
C PRO A 4 -15.49 -6.30 -9.11
N LEU A 5 -14.18 -5.99 -9.09
CA LEU A 5 -13.56 -5.23 -8.01
C LEU A 5 -13.57 -3.73 -8.35
N GLU A 6 -13.98 -2.89 -7.42
CA GLU A 6 -13.91 -1.43 -7.59
C GLU A 6 -12.53 -0.87 -7.22
N LEU A 7 -11.84 -1.50 -6.26
CA LEU A 7 -10.56 -1.06 -5.73
C LEU A 7 -9.71 -2.24 -5.28
N VAL A 8 -8.43 -2.22 -5.58
CA VAL A 8 -7.40 -3.09 -5.01
C VAL A 8 -6.49 -2.25 -4.13
N ILE A 9 -6.30 -2.65 -2.88
CA ILE A 9 -5.39 -2.00 -1.94
C ILE A 9 -4.15 -2.89 -1.78
N ILE A 10 -2.96 -2.31 -1.96
CA ILE A 10 -1.68 -2.99 -1.81
C ILE A 10 -0.91 -2.31 -0.67
N GLN A 11 -0.79 -2.99 0.48
CA GLN A 11 0.01 -2.59 1.64
C GLN A 11 1.05 -3.67 1.91
N LEU A 12 2.14 -3.65 1.16
CA LEU A 12 3.18 -4.68 1.19
C LEU A 12 4.58 -4.03 1.23
N GLY A 13 5.61 -4.85 1.43
CA GLY A 13 7.01 -4.47 1.38
C GLY A 13 7.77 -4.58 2.70
N THR A 14 7.11 -4.59 3.86
CA THR A 14 7.78 -4.69 5.16
C THR A 14 8.68 -5.94 5.26
N ASN A 15 8.21 -7.08 4.78
CA ASN A 15 8.95 -8.33 4.85
C ASN A 15 10.15 -8.40 3.87
N ASP A 16 10.19 -7.53 2.88
CA ASP A 16 11.31 -7.44 1.94
C ASP A 16 12.59 -6.96 2.64
N PHE A 17 12.45 -6.27 3.77
CA PHE A 17 13.56 -5.76 4.57
C PHE A 17 14.15 -6.76 5.57
N GLN A 18 13.76 -8.04 5.51
CA GLN A 18 14.42 -9.08 6.29
C GLN A 18 15.91 -9.21 5.89
N ALA A 19 16.75 -9.48 6.88
CA ALA A 19 18.20 -9.54 6.71
C ALA A 19 18.66 -10.46 5.56
N PRO A 20 18.08 -11.67 5.37
CA PRO A 20 18.54 -12.57 4.31
C PRO A 20 18.33 -12.03 2.89
N PHE A 21 17.39 -11.10 2.70
CA PHE A 21 17.07 -10.59 1.36
C PHE A 21 17.94 -9.40 0.94
N GLY A 22 18.43 -8.60 1.88
CA GLY A 22 19.26 -7.44 1.61
C GLY A 22 18.63 -6.36 0.74
N ILE A 23 17.29 -6.37 0.60
CA ILE A 23 16.55 -5.49 -0.30
C ILE A 23 16.50 -4.08 0.27
N ARG A 24 16.70 -3.07 -0.58
CA ARG A 24 16.60 -1.64 -0.25
C ARG A 24 15.25 -1.07 -0.67
N ALA A 25 14.89 0.08 -0.11
CA ALA A 25 13.61 0.78 -0.31
C ALA A 25 13.16 0.87 -1.78
N TRP A 26 14.04 1.33 -2.68
CA TRP A 26 13.72 1.47 -4.10
C TRP A 26 13.39 0.13 -4.78
N ALA A 27 14.09 -0.95 -4.39
CA ALA A 27 13.87 -2.28 -4.97
C ALA A 27 12.56 -2.90 -4.46
N ALA A 28 12.23 -2.72 -3.17
CA ALA A 28 10.95 -3.11 -2.61
C ALA A 28 9.79 -2.36 -3.29
N ALA A 29 9.93 -1.04 -3.49
CA ALA A 29 8.94 -0.24 -4.21
C ALA A 29 8.78 -0.69 -5.67
N SER A 30 9.87 -1.05 -6.35
CA SER A 30 9.83 -1.66 -7.68
C SER A 30 9.04 -2.98 -7.69
N GLY A 31 9.20 -3.81 -6.66
CA GLY A 31 8.41 -5.04 -6.49
C GLY A 31 6.92 -4.76 -6.37
N VAL A 32 6.53 -3.76 -5.57
CA VAL A 32 5.13 -3.30 -5.50
C VAL A 32 4.63 -2.79 -6.86
N GLY A 33 5.47 -2.09 -7.62
CA GLY A 33 5.17 -1.67 -8.98
C GLY A 33 4.87 -2.83 -9.94
N LYS A 34 5.52 -3.99 -9.75
CA LYS A 34 5.19 -5.23 -10.49
C LYS A 34 3.82 -5.77 -10.12
N LEU A 35 3.42 -5.69 -8.85
CA LEU A 35 2.06 -6.09 -8.45
C LEU A 35 0.99 -5.20 -9.08
N VAL A 36 1.25 -3.90 -9.23
CA VAL A 36 0.37 -2.98 -9.98
C VAL A 36 0.19 -3.46 -11.42
N GLU A 37 1.28 -3.84 -12.09
CA GLU A 37 1.22 -4.36 -13.45
C GLU A 37 0.43 -5.67 -13.54
N ILE A 38 0.63 -6.59 -12.60
CA ILE A 38 -0.12 -7.85 -12.52
C ILE A 38 -1.62 -7.58 -12.38
N VAL A 39 -2.02 -6.67 -11.50
CA VAL A 39 -3.44 -6.29 -11.33
C VAL A 39 -4.01 -5.71 -12.63
N ARG A 40 -3.26 -4.85 -13.31
CA ARG A 40 -3.70 -4.23 -14.57
C ARG A 40 -3.83 -5.20 -15.73
N HIS A 41 -2.99 -6.23 -15.78
CA HIS A 41 -3.00 -7.22 -16.84
C HIS A 41 -3.77 -8.50 -16.46
N ALA A 42 -4.41 -8.52 -15.29
CA ALA A 42 -5.26 -9.63 -14.90
C ALA A 42 -6.41 -9.79 -15.90
N PRO A 43 -6.72 -11.02 -16.35
CA PRO A 43 -7.82 -11.23 -17.26
C PRO A 43 -9.15 -10.88 -16.58
N LEU A 44 -9.91 -10.00 -17.25
CA LEU A 44 -11.25 -9.60 -16.84
C LEU A 44 -12.27 -10.16 -17.82
N GLU A 45 -13.48 -10.44 -17.33
CA GLU A 45 -14.58 -10.79 -18.22
C GLU A 45 -14.95 -9.59 -19.12
N PRO A 46 -15.44 -9.83 -20.36
CA PRO A 46 -15.82 -8.77 -21.27
C PRO A 46 -16.79 -7.77 -20.63
N GLY A 47 -16.43 -6.48 -20.68
CA GLY A 47 -17.24 -5.41 -20.10
C GLY A 47 -16.98 -5.10 -18.62
N MET A 48 -16.12 -5.85 -17.93
CA MET A 48 -15.73 -5.52 -16.57
C MET A 48 -14.72 -4.36 -16.55
N PRO A 49 -14.95 -3.34 -15.72
CA PRO A 49 -13.99 -2.24 -15.56
C PRO A 49 -12.73 -2.70 -14.83
N GLN A 50 -11.59 -2.09 -15.17
CA GLN A 50 -10.37 -2.25 -14.40
C GLN A 50 -10.53 -1.65 -12.99
N PRO A 51 -10.10 -2.37 -11.93
CA PRO A 51 -10.14 -1.83 -10.58
C PRO A 51 -9.16 -0.65 -10.45
N ARG A 52 -9.52 0.32 -9.63
CA ARG A 52 -8.55 1.29 -9.15
C ARG A 52 -7.54 0.61 -8.24
N ILE A 53 -6.37 1.20 -8.12
CA ILE A 53 -5.31 0.67 -7.27
C ILE A 53 -4.90 1.76 -6.28
N LEU A 54 -4.85 1.41 -5.00
CA LEU A 54 -4.35 2.23 -3.92
C LEU A 54 -3.12 1.55 -3.32
N ILE A 55 -1.99 2.23 -3.40
CA ILE A 55 -0.77 1.83 -2.70
C ILE A 55 -0.78 2.48 -1.33
N VAL A 56 -0.57 1.68 -0.29
CA VAL A 56 -0.50 2.14 1.09
C VAL A 56 0.92 1.91 1.60
N ALA A 57 1.64 3.00 1.88
CA ALA A 57 2.95 2.91 2.52
C ALA A 57 2.78 2.52 3.99
N PRO A 58 3.39 1.41 4.43
CA PRO A 58 3.37 1.04 5.84
C PRO A 58 4.18 2.03 6.67
N PRO A 59 3.93 2.16 7.97
CA PRO A 59 4.78 2.95 8.86
C PRO A 59 6.23 2.49 8.82
N GLU A 60 7.17 3.40 9.04
CA GLU A 60 8.61 3.10 9.05
C GLU A 60 8.95 2.03 10.08
N ILE A 61 9.87 1.15 9.69
CA ILE A 61 10.44 0.16 10.61
C ILE A 61 11.26 0.92 11.65
N VAL A 62 10.97 0.68 12.92
CA VAL A 62 11.81 1.16 14.03
C VAL A 62 12.73 0.03 14.49
N GLN A 63 13.59 0.29 15.47
CA GLN A 63 14.55 -0.71 15.96
C GLN A 63 13.86 -2.04 16.25
N PRO A 64 14.17 -3.11 15.51
CA PRO A 64 13.59 -4.43 15.77
C PRO A 64 13.99 -4.96 17.15
N LYS A 65 13.07 -5.66 17.84
CA LYS A 65 13.29 -6.18 19.18
C LYS A 65 12.91 -7.66 19.28
N GLY A 66 13.46 -8.33 20.29
CA GLY A 66 13.16 -9.72 20.58
C GLY A 66 13.50 -10.66 19.44
N THR A 67 12.60 -11.54 19.06
CA THR A 67 12.82 -12.51 17.98
C THR A 67 12.99 -11.86 16.60
N ASN A 68 12.59 -10.60 16.46
CA ASN A 68 12.71 -9.86 15.20
C ASN A 68 14.07 -9.17 15.03
N GLU A 69 14.88 -9.00 16.08
CA GLU A 69 16.19 -8.34 15.98
C GLU A 69 17.06 -8.95 14.88
N LYS A 70 17.29 -10.26 14.96
CA LYS A 70 18.13 -10.97 13.99
C LYS A 70 17.46 -11.08 12.61
N LYS A 71 16.16 -11.28 12.60
CA LYS A 71 15.39 -11.43 11.35
C LYS A 71 15.39 -10.14 10.53
N PHE A 72 15.29 -8.99 11.18
CA PHE A 72 15.25 -7.67 10.56
C PHE A 72 16.52 -6.84 10.86
N GLU A 73 17.64 -7.48 11.14
CA GLU A 73 18.93 -6.80 11.33
C GLU A 73 19.22 -5.86 10.15
N GLY A 74 19.50 -4.57 10.44
CA GLY A 74 19.73 -3.53 9.42
C GLY A 74 18.49 -3.10 8.61
N ALA A 75 17.29 -3.52 9.00
CA ALA A 75 16.06 -3.17 8.28
C ALA A 75 15.73 -1.68 8.35
N VAL A 76 16.02 -1.00 9.46
CA VAL A 76 15.80 0.45 9.61
C VAL A 76 16.53 1.22 8.51
N GLU A 77 17.80 0.90 8.29
CA GLU A 77 18.60 1.55 7.25
C GLU A 77 18.14 1.18 5.85
N ARG A 78 17.86 -0.12 5.60
CA ARG A 78 17.44 -0.58 4.28
C ARG A 78 16.07 -0.06 3.86
N SER A 79 15.15 0.13 4.82
CA SER A 79 13.79 0.64 4.57
C SER A 79 13.71 2.16 4.52
N ASN A 80 14.78 2.87 4.88
CA ASN A 80 14.79 4.32 4.85
C ASN A 80 14.39 4.85 3.46
N GLY A 81 13.43 5.76 3.42
CA GLY A 81 12.88 6.33 2.19
C GLY A 81 11.88 5.44 1.47
N PHE A 82 11.39 4.35 2.07
CA PHE A 82 10.46 3.43 1.40
C PHE A 82 9.13 4.11 1.03
N ALA A 83 8.55 4.93 1.92
CA ALA A 83 7.32 5.68 1.62
C ALA A 83 7.52 6.62 0.42
N ALA A 84 8.65 7.34 0.36
CA ALA A 84 8.99 8.20 -0.77
C ALA A 84 9.13 7.41 -2.08
N ALA A 85 9.85 6.28 -2.05
CA ALA A 85 9.99 5.41 -3.22
C ALA A 85 8.65 4.84 -3.70
N LEU A 86 7.74 4.50 -2.79
CA LEU A 86 6.37 4.08 -3.12
C LEU A 86 5.56 5.22 -3.73
N ALA A 87 5.69 6.45 -3.22
CA ALA A 87 5.01 7.62 -3.76
C ALA A 87 5.48 7.91 -5.21
N GLU A 88 6.78 7.92 -5.46
CA GLU A 88 7.35 8.07 -6.80
C GLU A 88 6.85 6.98 -7.76
N MET A 89 6.87 5.73 -7.33
CA MET A 89 6.36 4.59 -8.09
C MET A 89 4.85 4.76 -8.37
N ALA A 90 4.06 5.19 -7.39
CA ALA A 90 2.63 5.40 -7.57
C ALA A 90 2.34 6.49 -8.61
N VAL A 91 3.10 7.59 -8.61
CA VAL A 91 3.04 8.64 -9.63
C VAL A 91 3.40 8.07 -11.00
N ALA A 92 4.53 7.37 -11.12
CA ALA A 92 5.00 6.77 -12.37
C ALA A 92 4.00 5.75 -12.95
N LYS A 93 3.27 5.04 -12.08
CA LYS A 93 2.22 4.07 -12.47
C LYS A 93 0.82 4.68 -12.54
N SER A 94 0.63 5.98 -12.26
CA SER A 94 -0.68 6.63 -12.22
C SER A 94 -1.70 5.84 -11.36
N VAL A 95 -1.31 5.52 -10.12
CA VAL A 95 -2.15 4.89 -9.11
C VAL A 95 -2.26 5.77 -7.87
N HIS A 96 -3.25 5.51 -7.03
CA HIS A 96 -3.44 6.26 -5.78
C HIS A 96 -2.40 5.86 -4.75
N PHE A 97 -2.04 6.81 -3.88
CA PHE A 97 -1.07 6.61 -2.82
C PHE A 97 -1.60 7.13 -1.49
N PHE A 98 -1.33 6.42 -0.41
CA PHE A 98 -1.65 6.81 0.96
C PHE A 98 -0.49 6.43 1.89
N ASP A 99 0.04 7.42 2.62
CA ASP A 99 1.13 7.23 3.56
C ASP A 99 0.58 7.06 4.98
N LEU A 100 0.97 5.98 5.67
CA LEU A 100 0.60 5.73 7.06
C LEU A 100 1.56 6.36 8.08
N ASN A 101 2.71 6.88 7.67
CA ASN A 101 3.68 7.47 8.59
C ASN A 101 3.14 8.66 9.41
N PRO A 102 2.34 9.57 8.82
CA PRO A 102 1.70 10.64 9.59
C PRO A 102 0.54 10.15 10.49
N ILE A 103 0.09 8.92 10.31
CA ILE A 103 -1.11 8.36 10.96
C ILE A 103 -0.74 7.56 12.20
N THR A 104 0.31 6.74 12.11
CA THR A 104 0.73 5.85 13.18
C THR A 104 2.19 5.41 13.03
N SER A 105 2.73 4.82 14.09
CA SER A 105 4.06 4.18 14.12
C SER A 105 3.95 2.67 14.18
N ARG A 106 5.06 1.96 14.18
CA ARG A 106 5.14 0.53 14.49
C ARG A 106 4.94 0.26 15.99
N SER A 107 4.65 -1.00 16.31
CA SER A 107 4.58 -1.49 17.67
C SER A 107 5.88 -1.22 18.42
N ASP A 108 5.78 -0.70 19.65
CA ASP A 108 6.91 -0.55 20.56
C ASP A 108 7.41 -1.89 21.11
N ILE A 109 6.64 -2.96 20.94
CA ILE A 109 6.96 -4.31 21.42
C ILE A 109 8.07 -4.91 20.57
N ASP A 110 7.96 -4.85 19.25
CA ASP A 110 8.89 -5.52 18.35
C ASP A 110 9.46 -4.65 17.21
N GLY A 111 8.94 -3.45 17.01
CA GLY A 111 9.42 -2.50 16.00
C GLY A 111 8.99 -2.80 14.56
N ILE A 112 8.26 -3.89 14.33
CA ILE A 112 7.91 -4.39 13.00
C ILE A 112 6.40 -4.47 12.76
N HIS A 113 5.67 -5.06 13.70
CA HIS A 113 4.24 -5.29 13.57
C HIS A 113 3.41 -4.07 14.00
N LEU A 114 2.12 -4.22 13.94
CA LEU A 114 1.14 -3.24 14.37
C LEU A 114 0.32 -3.85 15.50
N ASP A 115 0.08 -3.08 16.54
CA ASP A 115 -0.79 -3.47 17.65
C ASP A 115 -2.27 -3.16 17.33
N ALA A 116 -3.19 -3.64 18.15
CA ALA A 116 -4.62 -3.51 17.92
C ALA A 116 -5.09 -2.04 17.77
N ASN A 117 -4.54 -1.14 18.60
CA ASN A 117 -4.84 0.30 18.51
C ASN A 117 -4.37 0.93 17.19
N GLN A 118 -3.22 0.51 16.68
CA GLN A 118 -2.68 0.99 15.41
C GLN A 118 -3.53 0.48 14.24
N HIS A 119 -4.00 -0.77 14.28
CA HIS A 119 -4.94 -1.29 13.30
C HIS A 119 -6.26 -0.50 13.28
N ASP A 120 -6.80 -0.13 14.45
CA ASP A 120 -8.02 0.69 14.54
C ASP A 120 -7.82 2.08 13.90
N VAL A 121 -6.72 2.75 14.23
CA VAL A 121 -6.39 4.07 13.66
C VAL A 121 -6.21 4.00 12.14
N ILE A 122 -5.47 3.00 11.66
CA ILE A 122 -5.27 2.76 10.22
C ILE A 122 -6.61 2.49 9.53
N GLY A 123 -7.45 1.64 10.12
CA GLY A 123 -8.76 1.31 9.57
C GLY A 123 -9.65 2.53 9.38
N LYS A 124 -9.70 3.41 10.39
CA LYS A 124 -10.46 4.68 10.32
C LYS A 124 -9.92 5.62 9.24
N ALA A 125 -8.61 5.80 9.17
CA ALA A 125 -7.98 6.65 8.16
C ALA A 125 -8.15 6.10 6.74
N ALA A 126 -7.94 4.80 6.56
CA ALA A 126 -8.12 4.12 5.27
C ALA A 126 -9.58 4.19 4.78
N ALA A 127 -10.56 4.06 5.69
CA ALA A 127 -11.97 4.17 5.33
C ALA A 127 -12.31 5.51 4.68
N LEU A 128 -11.75 6.62 5.18
CA LEU A 128 -11.96 7.95 4.59
C LEU A 128 -11.36 8.05 3.18
N VAL A 129 -10.14 7.53 2.99
CA VAL A 129 -9.47 7.52 1.68
C VAL A 129 -10.26 6.66 0.68
N VAL A 130 -10.63 5.45 1.07
CA VAL A 130 -11.40 4.51 0.23
C VAL A 130 -12.75 5.10 -0.13
N HIS A 131 -13.49 5.67 0.84
CA HIS A 131 -14.77 6.33 0.58
C HIS A 131 -14.61 7.44 -0.47
N GLY A 132 -13.62 8.33 -0.30
CA GLY A 132 -13.33 9.40 -1.27
C GLY A 132 -13.00 8.89 -2.67
N LEU A 133 -12.31 7.76 -2.78
CA LEU A 133 -11.99 7.14 -4.06
C LEU A 133 -13.25 6.53 -4.73
N ILE A 134 -14.10 5.86 -3.98
CA ILE A 134 -15.29 5.18 -4.52
C ILE A 134 -16.39 6.19 -4.91
N VAL A 135 -16.67 7.20 -4.06
CA VAL A 135 -17.76 8.18 -4.31
C VAL A 135 -17.45 9.07 -5.51
N ARG A 136 -16.20 9.54 -5.66
CA ARG A 136 -15.81 10.38 -6.81
C ARG A 136 -16.04 9.71 -8.16
N SER A 137 -15.97 8.38 -8.24
CA SER A 137 -16.23 7.68 -9.50
C SER A 137 -17.68 7.60 -9.88
N LYS A 138 -18.56 7.43 -8.91
CA LYS A 138 -20.02 7.39 -9.17
C LYS A 138 -20.49 8.73 -9.76
N ASN A 139 -20.00 9.83 -9.20
CA ASN A 139 -20.34 11.17 -9.70
C ASN A 139 -19.84 11.46 -11.12
N ILE A 140 -18.66 10.91 -11.51
CA ILE A 140 -18.13 11.07 -12.88
C ILE A 140 -18.93 10.21 -13.86
N SER A 141 -19.29 9.00 -13.49
CA SER A 141 -20.10 8.09 -14.32
C SER A 141 -21.51 8.64 -14.55
N ASP A 142 -22.13 9.18 -13.50
CA ASP A 142 -23.47 9.76 -13.60
C ASP A 142 -23.51 11.05 -14.43
N SER A 143 -22.46 11.89 -14.32
CA SER A 143 -22.35 13.10 -15.14
C SER A 143 -22.15 12.81 -16.63
N MET A 144 -21.47 11.72 -16.98
CA MET A 144 -21.30 11.30 -18.39
C MET A 144 -22.57 10.66 -18.99
N LEU A 145 -23.44 10.09 -18.17
CA LEU A 145 -24.70 9.51 -18.62
C LEU A 145 -25.78 10.57 -18.89
N HIS A 146 -25.69 11.74 -18.26
CA HIS A 146 -26.64 12.85 -18.44
C HIS A 146 -26.19 13.90 -19.45
N ALA A 147 -25.04 13.72 -20.09
CA ALA A 147 -24.48 14.61 -21.11
C ALA A 147 -24.68 14.13 -22.57
N LYS A 148 -25.65 13.21 -22.78
CA LYS A 148 -26.03 12.73 -24.14
C LYS A 148 -27.44 13.16 -24.49
#